data_1009e69ad8de6a8d5078a412415f144c
#
_entry.id   1009e69ad8de6a8d5078a412415f144c
#
_cell.length_a   1.000
_cell.length_b   1.000
_cell.length_c   1.000
_cell.angle_alpha   90.00
_cell.angle_beta   90.00
_cell.angle_gamma   90.00
#
_symmetry.space_group_name_H-M   'P 1'
#
loop_
_entity.id
_entity.type
_entity.pdbx_description
1 polymer ?
#
loop_
_entity_poly.entity_id
_entity_poly.type
_entity_poly.pdbx_seq_one_letter_code
_entity_poly.pdbx_strand_id
1 'polypeptide(L)'
;MKKLMVVMHMSGAYAEQTFYKEKKEGWQICQITCQDIEGTNCYCDDAAKESLRERVRPCSYEGIHFLDSGNYHYLSLLWLEKIKEPFSLIFFDHHPDFQTTSWGGITS
;
A
#
# COMPACT_ATOMS: atom_id res chain seq x y z
N MET A 1 19.15 -7.69 -10.99
CA MET A 1 17.87 -7.07 -10.61
C MET A 1 17.53 -7.40 -9.17
N LYS A 2 17.39 -6.39 -8.35
CA LYS A 2 16.99 -6.62 -6.95
C LYS A 2 15.52 -7.01 -6.90
N LYS A 3 15.23 -8.11 -6.21
CA LYS A 3 13.85 -8.52 -5.95
C LYS A 3 13.40 -7.85 -4.65
N LEU A 4 12.41 -6.97 -4.75
CA LEU A 4 11.91 -6.21 -3.61
C LEU A 4 10.49 -6.65 -3.26
N MET A 5 10.26 -6.89 -1.99
CA MET A 5 8.93 -7.14 -1.44
C MET A 5 8.65 -6.08 -0.37
N VAL A 6 7.55 -5.37 -0.52
CA VAL A 6 7.11 -4.37 0.46
C VAL A 6 5.83 -4.86 1.11
N VAL A 7 5.79 -4.84 2.44
CA VAL A 7 4.63 -5.30 3.20
C VAL A 7 4.15 -4.14 4.08
N MET A 8 2.93 -3.68 3.85
CA MET A 8 2.32 -2.63 4.66
C MET A 8 1.39 -3.25 5.71
N HIS A 9 1.66 -2.97 6.96
CA HIS A 9 0.85 -3.45 8.09
C HIS A 9 -0.11 -2.34 8.51
N MET A 10 -1.35 -2.41 8.01
CA MET A 10 -2.38 -1.43 8.33
C MET A 10 -3.30 -1.92 9.45
N SER A 11 -3.61 -3.20 9.46
CA SER A 11 -4.42 -3.83 10.48
C SER A 11 -3.67 -4.92 11.22
N GLY A 12 -3.94 -5.93 11.56
CA GLY A 12 -3.18 -7.09 12.07
C GLY A 12 -3.31 -8.29 11.14
N ALA A 13 -3.77 -8.07 9.90
CA ALA A 13 -4.11 -9.16 8.99
C ALA A 13 -2.95 -10.10 8.69
N TYR A 14 -1.72 -9.59 8.68
CA TYR A 14 -0.55 -10.39 8.38
C TYR A 14 0.15 -10.97 9.61
N ALA A 15 -0.37 -10.71 10.82
CA ALA A 15 0.33 -11.06 12.05
C ALA A 15 0.66 -12.56 12.15
N GLU A 16 -0.24 -13.41 11.67
CA GLU A 16 -0.06 -14.86 11.71
C GLU A 16 0.49 -15.44 10.40
N GLN A 17 0.74 -14.59 9.41
CA GLN A 17 1.31 -15.03 8.14
C GLN A 17 2.83 -15.11 8.23
N THR A 18 3.41 -16.03 7.49
CA THR A 18 4.85 -16.26 7.52
C THR A 18 5.58 -15.87 6.24
N PHE A 19 4.85 -15.61 5.16
CA PHE A 19 5.46 -15.41 3.84
C PHE A 19 6.51 -14.30 3.81
N TYR A 20 6.33 -13.25 4.60
CA TYR A 20 7.26 -12.11 4.66
C TYR A 20 8.32 -12.26 5.74
N LYS A 21 8.18 -13.26 6.61
CA LYS A 21 9.12 -13.50 7.70
C LYS A 21 10.25 -14.43 7.28
N GLU A 22 10.04 -15.22 6.24
CA GLU A 22 11.02 -16.16 5.75
C GLU A 22 12.05 -15.44 4.88
N LYS A 23 13.33 -15.65 5.19
CA LYS A 23 14.40 -15.05 4.43
C LYS A 23 14.56 -15.80 3.11
N LYS A 24 14.32 -15.11 2.02
CA LYS A 24 14.45 -15.67 0.66
C LYS A 24 15.68 -15.09 -0.01
N GLU A 25 16.49 -15.96 -0.60
CA GLU A 25 17.69 -15.55 -1.30
C GLU A 25 17.37 -14.61 -2.46
N GLY A 26 18.10 -13.50 -2.54
CA GLY A 26 17.93 -12.51 -3.59
C GLY A 26 16.77 -11.53 -3.37
N TRP A 27 16.00 -11.69 -2.29
CA TRP A 27 14.89 -10.81 -1.98
C TRP A 27 15.25 -9.83 -0.86
N GLN A 28 14.89 -8.59 -1.05
CA GLN A 28 14.89 -7.58 0.00
C GLN A 28 13.46 -7.39 0.47
N ILE A 29 13.22 -7.49 1.77
CA ILE A 29 11.88 -7.34 2.34
C ILE A 29 11.85 -6.05 3.16
N CYS A 30 10.93 -5.15 2.80
CA CYS A 30 10.73 -3.90 3.50
C CYS A 30 9.35 -3.94 4.17
N GLN A 31 9.31 -3.81 5.49
CA GLN A 31 8.07 -3.79 6.24
C GLN A 31 7.77 -2.37 6.71
N ILE A 32 6.56 -1.91 6.42
CA ILE A 32 6.11 -0.57 6.81
C ILE A 32 4.93 -0.75 7.76
N THR A 33 5.11 -0.34 9.01
CA THR A 33 4.08 -0.45 10.04
C THR A 33 3.30 0.87 10.11
N CYS A 34 1.99 0.78 9.91
CA CYS A 34 1.11 1.95 9.90
C CYS A 34 -0.11 1.78 10.81
N GLN A 35 -0.06 0.82 11.73
CA GLN A 35 -1.18 0.51 12.63
C GLN A 35 -1.48 1.65 13.62
N ASP A 36 -0.53 2.54 13.83
CA ASP A 36 -0.67 3.70 14.70
C ASP A 36 -1.35 4.90 14.02
N ILE A 37 -1.56 4.84 12.71
CA ILE A 37 -2.21 5.92 11.96
C ILE A 37 -3.72 5.72 11.98
N GLU A 38 -4.44 6.66 12.58
CA GLU A 38 -5.90 6.63 12.64
C GLU A 38 -6.53 7.12 11.34
N GLY A 39 -7.80 6.77 11.13
CA GLY A 39 -8.56 7.25 9.98
C GLY A 39 -8.18 6.60 8.66
N THR A 40 -7.78 5.33 8.69
CA THR A 40 -7.28 4.62 7.50
C THR A 40 -8.19 3.50 7.00
N ASN A 41 -9.17 3.04 7.79
CA ASN A 41 -9.98 1.88 7.42
C ASN A 41 -11.07 2.24 6.41
N CYS A 42 -11.03 1.64 5.22
CA CYS A 42 -11.93 1.88 4.08
C CYS A 42 -11.89 3.29 3.52
N TYR A 43 -11.65 4.28 4.33
CA TYR A 43 -11.56 5.69 3.97
C TYR A 43 -10.31 6.26 4.60
N CYS A 44 -9.60 7.08 3.85
CA CYS A 44 -8.39 7.71 4.32
C CYS A 44 -8.54 9.22 4.18
N ASP A 45 -8.58 9.92 5.31
CA ASP A 45 -8.66 11.38 5.30
C ASP A 45 -7.33 12.00 4.87
N ASP A 46 -7.33 13.31 4.62
CA ASP A 46 -6.14 13.98 4.10
C ASP A 46 -4.95 13.92 5.05
N ALA A 47 -5.20 14.00 6.36
CA ALA A 47 -4.13 13.92 7.35
C ALA A 47 -3.50 12.53 7.38
N ALA A 48 -4.33 11.49 7.36
CA ALA A 48 -3.84 10.12 7.32
C ALA A 48 -3.08 9.85 6.02
N LYS A 49 -3.56 10.39 4.90
CA LYS A 49 -2.92 10.23 3.61
C LYS A 49 -1.51 10.80 3.61
N GLU A 50 -1.33 11.99 4.18
CA GLU A 50 0.00 12.59 4.29
C GLU A 50 0.92 11.80 5.20
N SER A 51 0.42 11.26 6.30
CA SER A 51 1.20 10.40 7.19
C SER A 51 1.65 9.12 6.47
N LEU A 52 0.78 8.53 5.67
CA LEU A 52 1.11 7.35 4.88
C LEU A 52 2.15 7.68 3.81
N ARG A 53 2.02 8.82 3.14
CA ARG A 53 3.02 9.25 2.16
C ARG A 53 4.40 9.36 2.77
N GLU A 54 4.49 9.91 3.97
CA GLU A 54 5.77 10.01 4.69
C GLU A 54 6.37 8.63 4.96
N ARG A 55 5.52 7.68 5.36
CA ARG A 55 5.97 6.32 5.67
C ARG A 55 6.45 5.55 4.45
N VAL A 56 5.83 5.75 3.28
CA VAL A 56 6.21 5.05 2.06
C VAL A 56 7.32 5.78 1.27
N ARG A 57 7.63 7.01 1.65
CA ARG A 57 8.59 7.85 0.92
C ARG A 57 9.94 7.18 0.66
N PRO A 58 10.57 6.53 1.66
CA PRO A 58 11.89 5.93 1.44
C PRO A 58 11.88 4.64 0.62
N CYS A 59 10.71 4.07 0.34
CA CYS A 59 10.61 2.80 -0.36
C CYS A 59 10.32 2.98 -1.85
N SER A 60 10.86 2.08 -2.67
CA SER A 60 10.63 2.11 -4.11
C SER A 60 9.24 1.60 -4.47
N TYR A 61 8.69 2.11 -5.58
CA TYR A 61 7.46 1.58 -6.15
C TYR A 61 7.68 0.23 -6.86
N GLU A 62 8.93 -0.11 -7.14
CA GLU A 62 9.24 -1.37 -7.83
C GLU A 62 9.04 -2.58 -6.91
N GLY A 63 8.84 -3.74 -7.52
CA GLY A 63 8.71 -4.99 -6.80
C GLY A 63 7.27 -5.38 -6.51
N ILE A 64 7.08 -6.23 -5.51
CA ILE A 64 5.78 -6.75 -5.12
C ILE A 64 5.37 -6.08 -3.81
N HIS A 65 4.17 -5.51 -3.79
CA HIS A 65 3.66 -4.78 -2.62
C HIS A 65 2.41 -5.47 -2.08
N PHE A 66 2.44 -5.81 -0.80
CA PHE A 66 1.30 -6.37 -0.08
C PHE A 66 0.68 -5.26 0.76
N LEU A 67 -0.58 -4.92 0.47
CA LEU A 67 -1.22 -3.72 1.01
C LEU A 67 -2.31 -4.02 2.05
N ASP A 68 -2.18 -5.13 2.76
CA ASP A 68 -3.13 -5.55 3.78
C ASP A 68 -4.46 -6.03 3.14
N SER A 69 -5.60 -5.82 3.80
CA SER A 69 -6.89 -6.26 3.29
C SER A 69 -7.47 -5.28 2.27
N GLY A 70 -8.58 -5.67 1.63
CA GLY A 70 -9.26 -4.81 0.67
C GLY A 70 -9.72 -3.47 1.22
N ASN A 71 -9.86 -3.36 2.55
CA ASN A 71 -10.20 -2.10 3.20
C ASN A 71 -9.12 -1.03 3.01
N TYR A 72 -7.95 -1.42 2.53
CA TYR A 72 -6.81 -0.52 2.33
C TYR A 72 -6.38 -0.47 0.87
N HIS A 73 -7.25 -0.88 -0.06
CA HIS A 73 -6.92 -0.92 -1.49
C HIS A 73 -6.51 0.46 -2.04
N TYR A 74 -6.99 1.55 -1.46
CA TYR A 74 -6.61 2.90 -1.85
C TYR A 74 -5.10 3.15 -1.77
N LEU A 75 -4.36 2.32 -0.99
CA LEU A 75 -2.91 2.43 -0.90
C LEU A 75 -2.23 2.30 -2.25
N SER A 76 -2.86 1.62 -3.21
CA SER A 76 -2.34 1.51 -4.57
C SER A 76 -2.05 2.88 -5.17
N LEU A 77 -2.92 3.86 -4.91
CA LEU A 77 -2.74 5.21 -5.42
C LEU A 77 -1.44 5.84 -4.90
N LEU A 78 -1.12 5.64 -3.64
CA LEU A 78 0.09 6.19 -3.04
C LEU A 78 1.36 5.65 -3.70
N TRP A 79 1.33 4.39 -4.10
CA TRP A 79 2.46 3.79 -4.80
C TRP A 79 2.52 4.22 -6.26
N LEU A 80 1.37 4.29 -6.94
CA LEU A 80 1.32 4.69 -8.34
C LEU A 80 1.75 6.14 -8.55
N GLU A 81 1.46 7.04 -7.60
CA GLU A 81 1.87 8.44 -7.74
C GLU A 81 3.38 8.64 -7.70
N LYS A 82 4.16 7.63 -7.29
CA LYS A 82 5.62 7.67 -7.33
C LYS A 82 6.18 7.49 -8.74
N ILE A 83 5.37 6.97 -9.65
CA ILE A 83 5.80 6.72 -11.03
C ILE A 83 5.70 8.02 -11.80
N LYS A 84 6.85 8.53 -12.29
CA LYS A 84 6.92 9.81 -12.99
C LYS A 84 6.95 9.67 -14.51
N GLU A 85 6.88 8.44 -15.00
CA GLU A 85 6.86 8.12 -16.43
C GLU A 85 5.49 7.58 -16.84
N PRO A 86 5.11 7.64 -18.12
CA PRO A 86 3.90 6.98 -18.58
C PRO A 86 3.95 5.49 -18.28
N PHE A 87 2.84 4.93 -17.84
CA PHE A 87 2.75 3.50 -17.52
C PHE A 87 1.37 2.96 -17.89
N SER A 88 1.29 1.65 -18.06
CA SER A 88 0.04 0.95 -18.26
C SER A 88 -0.38 0.29 -16.96
N LEU A 89 -1.68 0.29 -16.70
CA LEU A 89 -2.23 -0.26 -15.47
C LEU A 89 -3.21 -1.38 -15.83
N ILE A 90 -3.02 -2.55 -15.19
CA ILE A 90 -3.88 -3.71 -15.39
C ILE A 90 -4.49 -4.08 -14.05
N PHE A 91 -5.82 -4.10 -13.96
CA PHE A 91 -6.55 -4.50 -12.78
C PHE A 91 -7.20 -5.87 -12.97
N PHE A 92 -7.08 -6.72 -11.95
CA PHE A 92 -7.82 -7.96 -11.86
C PHE A 92 -8.83 -7.83 -10.71
N ASP A 93 -9.87 -7.02 -10.92
CA ASP A 93 -10.84 -6.71 -9.90
C ASP A 93 -12.22 -6.64 -10.54
N HIS A 94 -13.25 -7.04 -9.79
CA HIS A 94 -14.63 -6.99 -10.23
C HIS A 94 -15.32 -5.66 -9.92
N HIS A 95 -14.67 -4.79 -9.16
CA HIS A 95 -15.23 -3.51 -8.70
C HIS A 95 -14.55 -2.33 -9.38
N PRO A 96 -15.31 -1.33 -9.83
CA PRO A 96 -14.71 -0.09 -10.31
C PRO A 96 -14.21 0.72 -9.09
N ASP A 97 -12.89 0.82 -8.93
CA ASP A 97 -12.28 1.48 -7.78
C ASP A 97 -12.00 2.96 -8.03
N PHE A 98 -12.83 3.61 -8.85
CA PHE A 98 -12.64 5.02 -9.22
C PHE A 98 -13.77 5.90 -8.72
N GLN A 99 -14.10 5.77 -7.44
CA GLN A 99 -15.13 6.62 -6.82
C GLN A 99 -14.46 7.82 -6.14
N THR A 100 -15.10 8.98 -6.28
CA THR A 100 -14.68 10.18 -5.57
C THR A 100 -15.41 10.25 -4.23
N THR A 101 -14.77 10.86 -3.24
CA THR A 101 -15.39 11.08 -1.93
C THR A 101 -15.95 12.50 -1.85
N SER A 102 -17.01 12.66 -1.05
CA SER A 102 -17.60 13.99 -0.82
C SER A 102 -16.82 14.81 0.20
N TRP A 103 -15.92 14.19 0.95
CA TRP A 103 -15.22 14.83 2.07
C TRP A 103 -13.71 14.97 1.87
N GLY A 104 -13.24 14.80 0.64
CA GLY A 104 -11.81 14.72 0.40
C GLY A 104 -11.26 13.35 0.80
N GLY A 105 -9.93 13.15 0.75
CA GLY A 105 -9.32 11.87 1.01
C GLY A 105 -9.55 10.86 -0.11
N ILE A 106 -9.28 9.58 0.18
CA ILE A 106 -9.42 8.48 -0.78
C ILE A 106 -10.11 7.29 -0.12
N THR A 107 -10.79 6.48 -0.94
CA THR A 107 -11.48 5.27 -0.47
C THR A 107 -10.92 4.03 -1.13
N SER A 108 -11.18 2.90 -0.50
CA SER A 108 -10.87 1.60 -1.08
C SER A 108 -11.91 1.15 -2.08
#